data_69d240b5aa42851fcda4680e4290cf5b
#
_entry.id   69d240b5aa42851fcda4680e4290cf5b
#
_cell.length_a   1.000
_cell.length_b   1.000
_cell.length_c   1.000
_cell.angle_alpha   90.00
_cell.angle_beta   90.00
_cell.angle_gamma   90.00
#
_symmetry.space_group_name_H-M   'P 1'
#
loop_
_entity.id
_entity.type
_entity.pdbx_description
1 polymer ?
#
loop_
_entity_poly.entity_id
_entity_poly.type
_entity_poly.pdbx_seq_one_letter_code
_entity_poly.pdbx_strand_id
1 'polypeptide(L)'
;SRISLEYHTTNEFRRGGNKFDLQPHETDITEQTKHVINSGGLSYDLFWKEYKHKLSFYSSIQHTDRNSYYGAQQDANAYGKTKDLTWVAGGMYVGNFEKVLFSPATFTAGLEYQNNSLHDVMTGYHRDMKQDVRIASAFVQNEWKMNQFVFLVGFRLDDHNLIDNPIFSPRLNLLYKP
;
A
#
# COMPACT_ATOMS: atom_id res chain seq x y z
N SER A 1 -6.41 -17.14 -18.89
CA SER A 1 -5.73 -16.75 -17.63
C SER A 1 -4.48 -15.93 -17.92
N ARG A 2 -4.06 -15.12 -16.97
CA ARG A 2 -2.83 -14.32 -17.02
C ARG A 2 -2.13 -14.37 -15.68
N ILE A 3 -0.82 -14.58 -15.69
CA ILE A 3 0.04 -14.46 -14.51
C ILE A 3 0.98 -13.28 -14.75
N SER A 4 1.19 -12.47 -13.73
CA SER A 4 2.20 -11.41 -13.73
C SER A 4 3.04 -11.54 -12.46
N LEU A 5 4.36 -11.45 -12.63
CA LEU A 5 5.34 -11.44 -11.56
C LEU A 5 6.22 -10.21 -11.75
N GLU A 6 6.47 -9.49 -10.68
CA GLU A 6 7.35 -8.32 -10.69
C GLU A 6 8.29 -8.33 -9.49
N TYR A 7 9.47 -7.76 -9.68
CA TYR A 7 10.44 -7.52 -8.63
C TYR A 7 11.14 -6.20 -8.88
N HIS A 8 11.27 -5.40 -7.83
CA HIS A 8 11.97 -4.12 -7.85
C HIS A 8 12.95 -4.03 -6.69
N THR A 9 14.11 -3.46 -6.95
CA THR A 9 15.08 -3.09 -5.92
C THR A 9 15.51 -1.66 -6.12
N THR A 10 15.57 -0.92 -5.03
CA THR A 10 16.04 0.47 -5.02
C THR A 10 17.10 0.62 -3.94
N ASN A 11 18.26 1.15 -4.34
CA ASN A 11 19.31 1.55 -3.42
C ASN A 11 19.46 3.07 -3.55
N GLU A 12 19.22 3.78 -2.47
CA GLU A 12 19.30 5.24 -2.46
C GLU A 12 20.23 5.69 -1.34
N PHE A 13 21.11 6.62 -1.68
CA PHE A 13 21.95 7.32 -0.73
C PHE A 13 21.77 8.82 -0.89
N ARG A 14 21.47 9.49 0.21
CA ARG A 14 21.37 10.94 0.28
C ARG A 14 22.23 11.46 1.43
N ARG A 15 22.92 12.56 1.21
CA ARG A 15 23.66 13.26 2.23
C ARG A 15 23.61 14.77 2.00
N GLY A 16 23.31 15.50 3.07
CA GLY A 16 23.36 16.96 3.15
C GLY A 16 24.19 17.39 4.36
N GLY A 17 24.61 18.65 4.40
CA GLY A 17 25.40 19.22 5.50
C GLY A 17 26.74 19.74 5.05
N ASN A 18 27.77 19.56 5.89
CA ASN A 18 29.14 19.99 5.58
C ASN A 18 30.16 18.88 5.76
N LYS A 19 31.44 19.14 5.43
CA LYS A 19 32.57 18.21 5.63
C LYS A 19 32.28 16.80 5.09
N PHE A 20 31.91 16.70 3.81
CA PHE A 20 31.47 15.46 3.17
C PHE A 20 32.51 14.31 3.19
N ASP A 21 33.80 14.65 3.38
CA ASP A 21 34.90 13.68 3.45
C ASP A 21 34.99 12.96 4.82
N LEU A 22 34.29 13.47 5.85
CA LEU A 22 34.28 12.90 7.20
C LEU A 22 33.07 12.01 7.43
N GLN A 23 33.13 11.18 8.49
CA GLN A 23 31.94 10.44 8.92
C GLN A 23 30.84 11.39 9.40
N PRO A 24 29.55 11.00 9.31
CA PRO A 24 28.45 11.90 9.70
C PRO A 24 28.59 12.50 11.09
N HIS A 25 29.00 11.72 12.08
CA HIS A 25 29.18 12.16 13.47
C HIS A 25 30.47 12.97 13.73
N GLU A 26 31.31 13.15 12.73
CA GLU A 26 32.51 13.98 12.81
C GLU A 26 32.31 15.39 12.22
N THR A 27 31.13 15.63 11.69
CA THR A 27 30.75 16.89 11.04
C THR A 27 30.06 17.86 11.99
N ASP A 28 29.97 19.11 11.62
CA ASP A 28 29.27 20.12 12.43
C ASP A 28 27.73 19.92 12.31
N ILE A 29 27.28 19.57 11.12
CA ILE A 29 25.88 19.23 10.84
C ILE A 29 25.81 18.27 9.65
N THR A 30 25.07 17.17 9.79
CA THR A 30 24.83 16.24 8.68
C THR A 30 23.44 15.61 8.79
N GLU A 31 22.79 15.53 7.66
CA GLU A 31 21.65 14.66 7.39
C GLU A 31 22.10 13.61 6.37
N GLN A 32 22.01 12.34 6.72
CA GLN A 32 22.34 11.24 5.83
C GLN A 32 21.31 10.13 5.91
N THR A 33 20.92 9.61 4.75
CA THR A 33 20.08 8.41 4.66
C THR A 33 20.61 7.46 3.62
N LYS A 34 20.55 6.17 3.95
CA LYS A 34 20.77 5.07 3.01
C LYS A 34 19.58 4.14 3.08
N HIS A 35 18.86 3.99 1.97
CA HIS A 35 17.72 3.10 1.84
C HIS A 35 18.07 1.91 0.95
N VAL A 36 17.64 0.73 1.38
CA VAL A 36 17.57 -0.47 0.54
C VAL A 36 16.13 -0.94 0.57
N ILE A 37 15.45 -0.85 -0.57
CA ILE A 37 14.05 -1.23 -0.72
C ILE A 37 13.99 -2.40 -1.70
N ASN A 38 13.39 -3.50 -1.28
CA ASN A 38 13.10 -4.66 -2.14
C ASN A 38 11.60 -4.88 -2.12
N SER A 39 11.00 -4.98 -3.30
CA SER A 39 9.58 -5.26 -3.44
C SER A 39 9.32 -6.28 -4.52
N GLY A 40 8.25 -7.03 -4.35
CA GLY A 40 7.80 -8.00 -5.34
C GLY A 40 6.28 -8.11 -5.34
N GLY A 41 5.74 -8.52 -6.47
CA GLY A 41 4.32 -8.71 -6.66
C GLY A 41 4.01 -9.92 -7.53
N LEU A 42 2.93 -10.60 -7.20
CA LEU A 42 2.35 -11.68 -7.98
C LEU A 42 0.88 -11.39 -8.21
N SER A 43 0.42 -11.53 -9.44
CA SER A 43 -1.00 -11.53 -9.74
C SER A 43 -1.40 -12.67 -10.67
N TYR A 44 -2.61 -13.19 -10.46
CA TYR A 44 -3.23 -14.20 -11.29
C TYR A 44 -4.65 -13.79 -11.63
N ASP A 45 -4.93 -13.63 -12.94
CA ASP A 45 -6.25 -13.32 -13.47
C ASP A 45 -6.83 -14.54 -14.20
N LEU A 46 -8.01 -14.96 -13.82
CA LEU A 46 -8.81 -15.97 -14.46
C LEU A 46 -10.00 -15.31 -15.15
N PHE A 47 -10.17 -15.59 -16.46
CA PHE A 47 -11.27 -15.04 -17.27
C PHE A 47 -12.15 -16.16 -17.79
N TRP A 48 -13.48 -15.90 -17.88
CA TRP A 48 -14.41 -16.81 -18.52
C TRP A 48 -15.60 -16.06 -19.13
N LYS A 49 -16.45 -16.79 -19.88
CA LYS A 49 -17.58 -16.23 -20.63
C LYS A 49 -17.16 -15.03 -21.48
N GLU A 50 -16.20 -15.22 -22.37
CA GLU A 50 -15.74 -14.21 -23.33
C GLU A 50 -15.27 -12.92 -22.61
N TYR A 51 -14.51 -13.08 -21.53
CA TYR A 51 -14.02 -11.99 -20.68
C TYR A 51 -15.10 -11.17 -19.93
N LYS A 52 -16.37 -11.62 -19.94
CA LYS A 52 -17.41 -10.96 -19.16
C LYS A 52 -17.16 -11.09 -17.64
N HIS A 53 -16.45 -12.12 -17.22
CA HIS A 53 -16.13 -12.36 -15.81
C HIS A 53 -14.63 -12.48 -15.62
N LYS A 54 -14.16 -11.92 -14.52
CA LYS A 54 -12.76 -11.99 -14.09
C LYS A 54 -12.67 -12.27 -12.60
N LEU A 55 -11.84 -13.22 -12.21
CA LEU A 55 -11.39 -13.42 -10.83
C LEU A 55 -9.90 -13.13 -10.77
N SER A 56 -9.51 -12.22 -9.92
CA SER A 56 -8.13 -11.82 -9.70
C SER A 56 -7.68 -12.21 -8.32
N PHE A 57 -6.49 -12.79 -8.21
CA PHE A 57 -5.74 -12.92 -6.96
C PHE A 57 -4.46 -12.12 -7.10
N TYR A 58 -4.09 -11.40 -6.05
CA TYR A 58 -2.87 -10.61 -6.04
C TYR A 58 -2.21 -10.64 -4.67
N SER A 59 -0.89 -10.51 -4.69
CA SER A 59 -0.10 -10.34 -3.48
C SER A 59 1.11 -9.46 -3.80
N SER A 60 1.46 -8.61 -2.86
CA SER A 60 2.68 -7.81 -2.93
C SER A 60 3.38 -7.77 -1.57
N ILE A 61 4.71 -7.64 -1.61
CA ILE A 61 5.55 -7.53 -0.43
C ILE A 61 6.61 -6.47 -0.66
N GLN A 62 6.87 -5.64 0.34
CA GLN A 62 7.96 -4.67 0.31
C GLN A 62 8.72 -4.72 1.65
N HIS A 63 10.02 -4.83 1.57
CA HIS A 63 10.93 -4.69 2.70
C HIS A 63 11.81 -3.46 2.49
N THR A 64 11.84 -2.59 3.50
CA THR A 64 12.69 -1.39 3.54
C THR A 64 13.65 -1.49 4.71
N ASP A 65 14.94 -1.38 4.43
CA ASP A 65 16.00 -1.19 5.44
C ASP A 65 16.58 0.22 5.23
N ARG A 66 16.47 1.08 6.26
CA ARG A 66 16.98 2.44 6.24
C ARG A 66 17.98 2.63 7.37
N ASN A 67 19.19 3.06 7.03
CA ASN A 67 20.14 3.60 7.98
C ASN A 67 20.17 5.12 7.81
N SER A 68 20.08 5.85 8.90
CA SER A 68 20.04 7.31 8.90
C SER A 68 20.98 7.92 9.93
N TYR A 69 21.34 9.15 9.69
CA TYR A 69 21.99 10.04 10.66
C TYR A 69 21.38 11.43 10.52
N TYR A 70 20.94 12.01 11.62
CA TYR A 70 20.39 13.36 11.70
C TYR A 70 20.99 14.04 12.91
N GLY A 71 22.17 14.67 12.75
CA GLY A 71 22.90 15.20 13.88
C GLY A 71 23.66 16.48 13.59
N ALA A 72 23.95 17.19 14.66
CA ALA A 72 24.81 18.37 14.70
C ALA A 72 25.77 18.27 15.88
N GLN A 73 26.85 19.08 15.84
CA GLN A 73 27.85 19.17 16.91
C GLN A 73 28.49 17.83 17.26
N GLN A 74 28.72 17.00 16.22
CA GLN A 74 29.45 15.72 16.34
C GLN A 74 28.74 14.68 17.25
N ASP A 75 27.39 14.66 17.24
CA ASP A 75 26.62 13.71 18.05
C ASP A 75 26.75 12.26 17.54
N ALA A 76 27.49 11.45 18.28
CA ALA A 76 27.66 10.03 17.98
C ALA A 76 26.38 9.19 18.14
N ASN A 77 25.33 9.73 18.80
CA ASN A 77 24.08 9.00 19.05
C ASN A 77 22.99 9.32 18.02
N ALA A 78 23.24 10.24 17.08
CA ALA A 78 22.23 10.68 16.10
C ALA A 78 22.01 9.67 14.93
N TYR A 79 22.51 8.45 15.07
CA TYR A 79 22.25 7.36 14.14
C TYR A 79 20.88 6.73 14.39
N GLY A 80 20.21 6.39 13.29
CA GLY A 80 18.93 5.69 13.31
C GLY A 80 18.90 4.51 12.37
N LYS A 81 18.08 3.52 12.73
CA LYS A 81 17.82 2.35 11.90
C LYS A 81 16.33 2.07 11.85
N THR A 82 15.79 1.97 10.64
CA THR A 82 14.39 1.64 10.40
C THR A 82 14.32 0.37 9.58
N LYS A 83 13.48 -0.57 10.01
CA LYS A 83 13.07 -1.72 9.22
C LYS A 83 11.56 -1.67 9.07
N ASP A 84 11.09 -1.81 7.86
CA ASP A 84 9.68 -1.85 7.53
C ASP A 84 9.40 -3.04 6.61
N LEU A 85 8.39 -3.82 6.95
CA LEU A 85 7.88 -4.90 6.13
C LEU A 85 6.39 -4.70 5.92
N THR A 86 6.00 -4.43 4.68
CA THR A 86 4.61 -4.35 4.28
C THR A 86 4.28 -5.51 3.33
N TRP A 87 3.16 -6.17 3.54
CA TRP A 87 2.62 -7.10 2.56
C TRP A 87 1.10 -6.99 2.47
N VAL A 88 0.60 -7.25 1.26
CA VAL A 88 -0.82 -7.21 0.92
C VAL A 88 -1.15 -8.49 0.15
N ALA A 89 -2.30 -9.08 0.42
CA ALA A 89 -2.87 -10.14 -0.39
C ALA A 89 -4.37 -9.94 -0.54
N GLY A 90 -4.90 -10.21 -1.71
CA GLY A 90 -6.33 -10.03 -1.95
C GLY A 90 -6.86 -10.86 -3.10
N GLY A 91 -8.19 -10.91 -3.16
CA GLY A 91 -8.92 -11.51 -4.26
C GLY A 91 -10.10 -10.62 -4.64
N MET A 92 -10.33 -10.48 -5.94
CA MET A 92 -11.39 -9.63 -6.47
C MET A 92 -12.09 -10.31 -7.64
N TYR A 93 -13.40 -10.32 -7.59
CA TYR A 93 -14.25 -10.71 -8.69
C TYR A 93 -14.85 -9.49 -9.39
N VAL A 94 -14.84 -9.50 -10.72
CA VAL A 94 -15.51 -8.53 -11.57
C VAL A 94 -16.40 -9.28 -12.56
N GLY A 95 -17.68 -8.94 -12.61
CA GLY A 95 -18.65 -9.52 -13.55
C GLY A 95 -19.43 -8.44 -14.30
N ASN A 96 -19.47 -8.56 -15.64
CA ASN A 96 -20.31 -7.75 -16.50
C ASN A 96 -21.59 -8.50 -16.80
N PHE A 97 -22.72 -7.93 -16.42
CA PHE A 97 -24.06 -8.49 -16.57
C PHE A 97 -24.86 -7.65 -17.53
N GLU A 98 -25.63 -8.30 -18.40
CA GLU A 98 -26.51 -7.63 -19.37
C GLU A 98 -27.64 -6.87 -18.66
N LYS A 99 -28.05 -7.34 -17.49
CA LYS A 99 -29.05 -6.68 -16.66
C LYS A 99 -28.89 -7.04 -15.20
N VAL A 100 -28.79 -6.03 -14.34
CA VAL A 100 -28.93 -6.13 -12.88
C VAL A 100 -29.95 -5.08 -12.46
N LEU A 101 -31.08 -5.52 -11.90
CA LEU A 101 -32.26 -4.70 -11.59
C LEU A 101 -32.87 -4.08 -12.86
N PHE A 102 -32.37 -2.97 -13.34
CA PHE A 102 -32.98 -2.13 -14.39
C PHE A 102 -32.08 -1.91 -15.62
N SER A 103 -30.77 -2.09 -15.55
CA SER A 103 -29.86 -1.82 -16.68
C SER A 103 -28.63 -2.74 -16.69
N PRO A 104 -27.81 -2.74 -17.77
CA PRO A 104 -26.53 -3.38 -17.78
C PRO A 104 -25.65 -2.89 -16.62
N ALA A 105 -24.90 -3.80 -16.03
CA ALA A 105 -24.10 -3.46 -14.85
C ALA A 105 -22.77 -4.22 -14.77
N THR A 106 -21.81 -3.56 -14.13
CA THR A 106 -20.55 -4.18 -13.71
C THR A 106 -20.56 -4.36 -12.19
N PHE A 107 -20.59 -5.59 -11.74
CA PHE A 107 -20.49 -5.95 -10.33
C PHE A 107 -19.04 -6.24 -9.96
N THR A 108 -18.59 -5.71 -8.81
CA THR A 108 -17.25 -5.98 -8.25
C THR A 108 -17.38 -6.31 -6.78
N ALA A 109 -16.72 -7.37 -6.34
CA ALA A 109 -16.60 -7.72 -4.93
C ALA A 109 -15.20 -8.26 -4.64
N GLY A 110 -14.68 -8.01 -3.46
CA GLY A 110 -13.34 -8.49 -3.11
C GLY A 110 -13.07 -8.50 -1.61
N LEU A 111 -12.00 -9.22 -1.29
CA LEU A 111 -11.40 -9.28 0.03
C LEU A 111 -9.93 -8.91 -0.08
N GLU A 112 -9.42 -8.23 0.93
CA GLU A 112 -8.03 -7.80 1.00
C GLU A 112 -7.53 -7.90 2.44
N TYR A 113 -6.30 -8.32 2.60
CA TYR A 113 -5.60 -8.27 3.88
C TYR A 113 -4.26 -7.58 3.70
N GLN A 114 -3.98 -6.64 4.57
CA GLN A 114 -2.73 -5.90 4.63
C GLN A 114 -2.09 -6.04 6.00
N ASN A 115 -0.77 -6.20 6.02
CA ASN A 115 0.04 -6.10 7.23
C ASN A 115 1.22 -5.16 6.97
N ASN A 116 1.51 -4.31 7.95
CA ASN A 116 2.71 -3.49 8.02
C ASN A 116 3.36 -3.66 9.38
N SER A 117 4.64 -4.02 9.41
CA SER A 117 5.45 -4.15 10.62
C SER A 117 6.62 -3.19 10.52
N LEU A 118 6.64 -2.20 11.41
CA LEU A 118 7.67 -1.16 11.49
C LEU A 118 8.46 -1.28 12.79
N HIS A 119 9.78 -1.21 12.68
CA HIS A 119 10.67 -1.00 13.82
C HIS A 119 11.64 0.15 13.49
N ASP A 120 11.54 1.24 14.24
CA ASP A 120 12.32 2.46 14.04
C ASP A 120 13.05 2.85 15.32
N VAL A 121 14.38 2.80 15.28
CA VAL A 121 15.26 3.08 16.41
C VAL A 121 16.12 4.31 16.09
N MET A 122 16.16 5.29 17.00
CA MET A 122 17.05 6.45 16.91
C MET A 122 17.46 6.88 18.32
N THR A 123 18.64 6.44 18.74
CA THR A 123 19.10 6.54 20.13
C THR A 123 19.23 7.98 20.61
N GLY A 124 19.79 8.87 19.78
CA GLY A 124 19.96 10.29 20.12
C GLY A 124 18.65 11.06 20.32
N TYR A 125 17.53 10.53 19.84
CA TYR A 125 16.19 11.09 20.03
C TYR A 125 15.34 10.27 21.02
N HIS A 126 15.96 9.31 21.74
CA HIS A 126 15.29 8.39 22.66
C HIS A 126 14.07 7.68 22.02
N ARG A 127 14.17 7.36 20.71
CA ARG A 127 13.11 6.73 19.94
C ARG A 127 13.41 5.26 19.71
N ASP A 128 12.54 4.40 20.20
CA ASP A 128 12.43 2.98 19.87
C ASP A 128 10.94 2.69 19.65
N MET A 129 10.51 2.70 18.40
CA MET A 129 9.10 2.56 18.02
C MET A 129 8.90 1.25 17.28
N LYS A 130 7.99 0.42 17.80
CA LYS A 130 7.50 -0.77 17.13
C LYS A 130 6.02 -0.63 16.85
N GLN A 131 5.63 -0.86 15.63
CA GLN A 131 4.24 -0.79 15.21
C GLN A 131 3.91 -1.98 14.32
N ASP A 132 2.79 -2.64 14.59
CA ASP A 132 2.22 -3.71 13.78
C ASP A 132 0.78 -3.33 13.41
N VAL A 133 0.55 -3.07 12.14
CA VAL A 133 -0.76 -2.68 11.59
C VAL A 133 -1.28 -3.81 10.74
N ARG A 134 -2.51 -4.27 11.03
CA ARG A 134 -3.21 -5.31 10.27
C ARG A 134 -4.59 -4.80 9.90
N ILE A 135 -4.93 -4.93 8.63
CA ILE A 135 -6.23 -4.50 8.10
C ILE A 135 -6.81 -5.65 7.29
N ALA A 136 -7.98 -6.12 7.68
CA ALA A 136 -8.80 -7.02 6.88
C ALA A 136 -9.95 -6.23 6.26
N SER A 137 -10.14 -6.35 4.96
CA SER A 137 -11.11 -5.55 4.22
C SER A 137 -12.03 -6.43 3.38
N ALA A 138 -13.29 -6.04 3.31
CA ALA A 138 -14.26 -6.58 2.35
C ALA A 138 -14.95 -5.44 1.64
N PHE A 139 -15.15 -5.56 0.34
CA PHE A 139 -15.86 -4.54 -0.43
C PHE A 139 -16.76 -5.14 -1.49
N VAL A 140 -17.81 -4.40 -1.80
CA VAL A 140 -18.75 -4.71 -2.88
C VAL A 140 -19.18 -3.41 -3.54
N GLN A 141 -19.28 -3.41 -4.87
CA GLN A 141 -19.85 -2.30 -5.62
C GLN A 141 -20.57 -2.79 -6.87
N ASN A 142 -21.53 -2.00 -7.31
CA ASN A 142 -22.18 -2.19 -8.58
C ASN A 142 -22.27 -0.87 -9.35
N GLU A 143 -21.91 -0.90 -10.61
CA GLU A 143 -21.99 0.21 -11.55
C GLU A 143 -23.02 -0.10 -12.62
N TRP A 144 -24.09 0.72 -12.72
CA TRP A 144 -25.10 0.64 -13.75
C TRP A 144 -24.82 1.64 -14.87
N LYS A 145 -24.94 1.19 -16.12
CA LYS A 145 -24.75 2.02 -17.31
C LYS A 145 -26.11 2.25 -17.99
N MET A 146 -26.54 3.49 -18.00
CA MET A 146 -27.79 3.94 -18.59
C MET A 146 -27.45 5.04 -19.58
N ASN A 147 -27.85 4.93 -20.84
CA ASN A 147 -27.62 5.93 -21.91
C ASN A 147 -26.62 7.08 -21.58
N GLN A 148 -27.13 8.14 -20.95
CA GLN A 148 -26.38 9.34 -20.58
C GLN A 148 -25.86 9.32 -19.13
N PHE A 149 -26.22 8.30 -18.33
CA PHE A 149 -25.85 8.23 -16.91
C PHE A 149 -25.06 6.96 -16.59
N VAL A 150 -24.09 7.11 -15.72
CA VAL A 150 -23.44 5.98 -15.04
C VAL A 150 -23.63 6.19 -13.54
N PHE A 151 -24.20 5.20 -12.88
CA PHE A 151 -24.49 5.23 -11.46
C PHE A 151 -23.74 4.10 -10.75
N LEU A 152 -22.97 4.43 -9.71
CA LEU A 152 -22.21 3.48 -8.92
C LEU A 152 -22.61 3.59 -7.45
N VAL A 153 -22.87 2.44 -6.85
CA VAL A 153 -23.03 2.27 -5.39
C VAL A 153 -22.02 1.25 -4.92
N GLY A 154 -21.36 1.52 -3.83
CA GLY A 154 -20.41 0.60 -3.22
C GLY A 154 -20.35 0.75 -1.71
N PHE A 155 -19.83 -0.30 -1.07
CA PHE A 155 -19.59 -0.38 0.37
C PHE A 155 -18.25 -1.06 0.61
N ARG A 156 -17.51 -0.56 1.58
CA ARG A 156 -16.28 -1.19 2.08
C ARG A 156 -16.37 -1.27 3.61
N LEU A 157 -15.93 -2.37 4.15
CA LEU A 157 -15.75 -2.62 5.57
C LEU A 157 -14.28 -2.94 5.82
N ASP A 158 -13.65 -2.20 6.72
CA ASP A 158 -12.26 -2.41 7.13
C ASP A 158 -12.22 -2.72 8.63
N ASP A 159 -11.60 -3.84 8.98
CA ASP A 159 -11.27 -4.21 10.35
C ASP A 159 -9.78 -3.96 10.59
N HIS A 160 -9.48 -3.03 11.49
CA HIS A 160 -8.12 -2.52 11.74
C HIS A 160 -7.72 -2.83 13.19
N ASN A 161 -6.62 -3.53 13.40
CA ASN A 161 -6.20 -4.00 14.74
C ASN A 161 -5.92 -2.89 15.78
N LEU A 162 -5.76 -1.64 15.37
CA LEU A 162 -5.53 -0.50 16.26
C LEU A 162 -6.78 0.36 16.48
N ILE A 163 -7.93 -0.05 15.93
CA ILE A 163 -9.21 0.67 16.02
C ILE A 163 -10.29 -0.31 16.51
N ASP A 164 -10.98 0.04 17.59
CA ASP A 164 -11.91 -0.88 18.26
C ASP A 164 -13.14 -1.27 17.42
N ASN A 165 -13.56 -0.41 16.49
CA ASN A 165 -14.75 -0.66 15.67
C ASN A 165 -14.39 -0.74 14.19
N PRO A 166 -15.01 -1.65 13.44
CA PRO A 166 -14.85 -1.69 11.99
C PRO A 166 -15.27 -0.37 11.33
N ILE A 167 -14.51 0.03 10.32
CA ILE A 167 -14.75 1.25 9.56
C ILE A 167 -15.64 0.92 8.36
N PHE A 168 -16.82 1.52 8.31
CA PHE A 168 -17.76 1.39 7.20
C PHE A 168 -17.65 2.60 6.28
N SER A 169 -17.37 2.36 5.00
CA SER A 169 -17.15 3.37 3.98
C SER A 169 -18.13 3.19 2.81
N PRO A 170 -19.25 3.95 2.77
CA PRO A 170 -20.15 3.95 1.63
C PRO A 170 -19.58 4.80 0.49
N ARG A 171 -19.88 4.41 -0.75
CA ARG A 171 -19.50 5.12 -1.96
C ARG A 171 -20.70 5.30 -2.88
N LEU A 172 -20.90 6.52 -3.33
CA LEU A 172 -21.90 6.88 -4.33
C LEU A 172 -21.24 7.73 -5.41
N ASN A 173 -21.49 7.41 -6.68
CA ASN A 173 -21.02 8.20 -7.80
C ASN A 173 -22.08 8.28 -8.88
N LEU A 174 -22.28 9.46 -9.44
CA LEU A 174 -23.16 9.71 -10.58
C LEU A 174 -22.39 10.49 -11.65
N LEU A 175 -22.28 9.91 -12.83
CA LEU A 175 -21.65 10.53 -13.98
C LEU A 175 -22.72 10.78 -15.05
N TYR A 176 -22.79 12.01 -15.55
CA TYR A 176 -23.62 12.39 -16.69
C TYR A 176 -22.74 12.59 -17.93
N LYS A 177 -23.12 11.95 -19.04
CA LYS A 177 -22.47 12.07 -20.35
C LYS A 177 -23.47 12.72 -21.30
N PRO A 178 -23.33 14.02 -21.62
CA PRO A 178 -24.23 14.72 -22.51
C PRO A 178 -24.19 14.19 -23.96
#